data_2b8f2daefb7bf69ea48d27be4ff2b319
#
_entry.id   2b8f2daefb7bf69ea48d27be4ff2b319
#
_cell.length_a   1.000
_cell.length_b   1.000
_cell.length_c   1.000
_cell.angle_alpha   90.00
_cell.angle_beta   90.00
_cell.angle_gamma   90.00
#
_symmetry.space_group_name_H-M   'P 1'
#
loop_
_entity.id
_entity.type
_entity.pdbx_description
1 polymer ?
#
loop_
_entity_poly.entity_id
_entity_poly.type
_entity_poly.pdbx_seq_one_letter_code
_entity_poly.pdbx_strand_id
1 'polypeptide(L)' 'MNYRIEYAGGRCCNYAHNRADLMDWLKLLKDEAITDIRKIYKSGASDSVIERYQKYINKK' A
#
# COMPACT_ATOMS: atom_id res chain seq x y z
N MET A 1 11.79 -6.69 1.77
CA MET A 1 11.32 -5.32 1.52
C MET A 1 9.92 -5.14 2.03
N ASN A 2 9.68 -3.97 2.59
CA ASN A 2 8.38 -3.69 3.18
C ASN A 2 7.61 -2.70 2.32
N TYR A 3 6.30 -2.73 2.49
CA TYR A 3 5.42 -1.76 1.86
C TYR A 3 4.62 -1.05 2.94
N ARG A 4 4.37 0.22 2.73
CA ARG A 4 3.53 1.00 3.65
C ARG A 4 2.30 1.47 2.90
N ILE A 5 1.13 1.18 3.45
CA ILE A 5 -0.14 1.58 2.86
C ILE A 5 -0.65 2.78 3.65
N GLU A 6 -0.77 3.91 2.97
CA GLU A 6 -1.20 5.17 3.61
C GLU A 6 -2.64 5.47 3.24
N TYR A 7 -3.39 5.96 4.21
CA TYR A 7 -4.82 6.22 4.05
C TYR A 7 -5.12 7.71 4.11
N ALA A 8 -6.24 8.09 3.51
CA ALA A 8 -6.72 9.46 3.59
C ALA A 8 -7.15 9.76 5.03
N GLY A 9 -7.15 11.04 5.37
CA GLY A 9 -7.66 11.47 6.66
C GLY A 9 -6.72 11.28 7.83
N GLY A 10 -5.46 11.03 7.57
CA GLY A 10 -4.46 10.90 8.65
C GLY A 10 -4.59 9.64 9.47
N ARG A 11 -5.25 8.62 8.95
CA ARG A 11 -5.38 7.35 9.64
C ARG A 11 -4.03 6.64 9.72
N CYS A 12 -3.90 5.74 10.68
CA CYS A 12 -2.66 4.99 10.84
C CYS A 12 -2.36 4.14 9.60
N CYS A 13 -1.07 4.06 9.28
CA CYS A 13 -0.64 3.27 8.14
C CYS A 13 -0.59 1.79 8.50
N ASN A 14 -0.73 0.96 7.49
CA ASN A 14 -0.47 -0.47 7.63
C ASN A 14 0.79 -0.83 6.86
N TYR A 15 1.45 -1.88 7.32
CA TYR A 15 2.68 -2.34 6.70
C TYR A 15 2.52 -3.76 6.19
N ALA A 16 3.09 -4.01 5.02
CA ALA A 16 3.14 -5.35 4.44
C ALA A 16 4.59 -5.78 4.34
N HIS A 17 4.87 -7.05 4.60
CA HIS A 17 6.24 -7.56 4.62
C HIS A 17 6.77 -7.85 3.24
N ASN A 18 5.90 -8.15 2.30
CA ASN A 18 6.29 -8.49 0.94
C ASN A 18 5.11 -8.22 0.02
N ARG A 19 5.30 -8.52 -1.27
CA ARG A 19 4.27 -8.25 -2.26
C ARG A 19 3.00 -9.08 -2.01
N ALA A 20 3.18 -10.34 -1.65
CA ALA A 20 2.03 -11.21 -1.40
C ALA A 20 1.19 -10.67 -0.24
N ASP A 21 1.86 -10.22 0.82
CA ASP A 21 1.18 -9.64 1.96
C ASP A 21 0.46 -8.35 1.57
N LEU A 22 1.11 -7.54 0.73
CA LEU A 22 0.49 -6.31 0.23
C LEU A 22 -0.78 -6.61 -0.54
N MET A 23 -0.75 -7.62 -1.39
CA MET A 23 -1.94 -7.98 -2.17
C MET A 23 -3.07 -8.44 -1.27
N ASP A 24 -2.75 -9.16 -0.21
CA ASP A 24 -3.78 -9.57 0.75
C ASP A 24 -4.41 -8.36 1.42
N TRP A 25 -3.59 -7.38 1.80
CA TRP A 25 -4.11 -6.14 2.37
C TRP A 25 -5.05 -5.43 1.40
N LEU A 26 -4.67 -5.35 0.14
CA LEU A 26 -5.49 -4.65 -0.85
C LEU A 26 -6.85 -5.33 -1.04
N LYS A 27 -6.90 -6.64 -0.90
CA LYS A 27 -8.17 -7.35 -0.98
C LYS A 27 -9.08 -6.98 0.19
N LEU A 28 -8.49 -6.82 1.36
CA LEU A 28 -9.26 -6.46 2.55
C LEU A 28 -9.67 -5.00 2.54
N LEU A 29 -8.86 -4.16 1.93
CA LEU A 29 -9.03 -2.71 2.00
C LEU A 29 -9.67 -2.12 0.76
N LYS A 30 -10.36 -2.91 0.00
CA LYS A 30 -10.91 -2.43 -1.27
C LYS A 30 -11.86 -1.25 -1.12
N ASP A 31 -12.45 -1.08 0.05
CA ASP A 31 -13.37 0.03 0.29
C ASP A 31 -12.71 1.19 1.02
N GLU A 32 -11.41 1.08 1.30
CA GLU A 32 -10.70 2.13 2.01
C GLU A 32 -10.13 3.16 1.05
N ALA A 33 -10.02 4.39 1.53
CA ALA A 33 -9.43 5.45 0.73
C ALA A 33 -7.90 5.42 0.89
N ILE A 34 -7.24 4.69 0.03
CA ILE A 34 -5.79 4.56 0.04
C ILE A 34 -5.19 5.71 -0.76
N THR A 35 -4.33 6.49 -0.13
CA THR A 35 -3.71 7.65 -0.79
C THR A 35 -2.35 7.32 -1.36
N ASP A 36 -1.64 6.35 -0.80
CA ASP A 36 -0.32 6.02 -1.30
C ASP A 36 0.08 4.62 -0.87
N ILE A 37 0.93 3.99 -1.67
CA ILE A 37 1.56 2.73 -1.34
C ILE A 37 3.04 2.94 -1.60
N ARG A 38 3.86 2.82 -0.57
CA ARG A 38 5.29 3.07 -0.68
C ARG A 38 6.07 1.80 -0.44
N LYS A 39 7.05 1.57 -1.30
CA LYS A 39 7.97 0.45 -1.16
C LYS A 39 9.18 0.94 -0.36
N ILE A 40 9.46 0.28 0.74
CA ILE A 40 10.51 0.71 1.64
C ILE A 40 11.69 -0.23 1.53
N TYR A 41 12.85 0.34 1.22
CA TYR A 41 14.08 -0.43 1.02
C TYR A 41 14.87 -0.51 2.31
N LYS A 42 15.83 -1.46 2.37
CA LYS A 42 16.66 -1.63 3.54
C LYS A 42 17.44 -0.38 3.91
N SER A 43 17.78 0.41 2.92
CA SER A 43 18.55 1.64 3.15
C SER A 43 17.72 2.74 3.81
N GLY A 44 16.42 2.53 3.93
CA GLY A 44 15.54 3.55 4.47
C GLY A 44 14.88 4.40 3.40
N ALA A 45 15.31 4.27 2.15
CA ALA A 45 14.69 4.98 1.05
C ALA A 45 13.31 4.39 0.78
N SER A 46 12.43 5.18 0.17
CA SER A 46 11.13 4.67 -0.22
C SER A 46 10.71 5.26 -1.54
N ASP A 47 9.92 4.51 -2.29
CA ASP A 47 9.36 4.94 -3.56
C ASP A 47 7.86 4.75 -3.54
N SER A 48 7.14 5.69 -4.14
CA SER A 48 5.71 5.52 -4.31
C SER A 48 5.48 4.52 -5.43
N VAL A 49 4.70 3.48 -5.14
CA VAL A 49 4.39 2.45 -6.13
C VAL A 49 2.88 2.30 -6.31
N ILE A 50 2.12 3.30 -5.86
CA ILE A 50 0.67 3.22 -5.91
C ILE A 50 0.16 3.02 -7.33
N GLU A 51 0.83 3.58 -8.33
CA GLU A 51 0.40 3.44 -9.71
C GLU A 51 0.37 1.99 -10.16
N ARG A 52 1.30 1.20 -9.65
CA ARG A 52 1.37 -0.22 -10.00
C ARG A 52 0.22 -1.01 -9.45
N TYR A 53 -0.37 -0.53 -8.37
CA TYR A 53 -1.42 -1.26 -7.67
C TYR A 53 -2.77 -0.59 -7.79
N GLN A 54 -2.85 0.48 -8.56
CA GLN A 54 -4.09 1.25 -8.71
C GLN A 54 -5.25 0.38 -9.18
N LYS A 55 -4.98 -0.52 -10.10
CA LYS A 55 -6.02 -1.37 -10.66
C LYS A 55 -6.59 -2.35 -9.62
N TYR A 56 -5.83 -2.61 -8.56
CA TYR A 56 -6.31 -3.48 -7.50
C TYR A 56 -7.10 -2.71 -6.46
N ILE A 57 -6.85 -1.40 -6.37
CA ILE A 57 -7.52 -0.53 -5.41
C ILE A 57 -8.88 -0.11 -5.93
N ASN A 58 -8.93 0.31 -7.16
CA ASN A 58 -10.16 0.84 -7.77
C ASN A 58 -10.89 -0.21 -8.58
N LYS A 59 -11.18 -1.29 -7.94
CA LYS A 59 -11.89 -2.34 -8.59
C LYS A 59 -13.35 -2.02 -8.67
N LYS A 60 -13.87 -2.04 -9.83
CA LYS A 60 -15.28 -1.75 -10.05
C LYS A 60 -15.96 -2.93 -10.67
#